data_3f35bfd51c479a23ae6ce2284c0dc09e
#
_entry.id   3f35bfd51c479a23ae6ce2284c0dc09e
#
_cell.length_a   1.000
_cell.length_b   1.000
_cell.length_c   1.000
_cell.angle_alpha   90.00
_cell.angle_beta   90.00
_cell.angle_gamma   90.00
#
_symmetry.space_group_name_H-M   'P 1'
#
loop_
_entity.id
_entity.type
_entity.pdbx_description
1 polymer ?
#
loop_
_entity_poly.entity_id
_entity_poly.type
_entity_poly.pdbx_seq_one_letter_code
_entity_poly.pdbx_strand_id
1 'polypeptide(L)'
;CFSAEPGESFQTFGPSEGPVAESVFIAGMFVKYGEEYAQLVSLLGNAVEAVRARKEVAAVYQAVLDSGWDGEWFLRAYDAYSHKVGSRECEEGQIFIEPQGFCVLAGIGVQEGLAQKALDSVQKHLDTKYGVMLLQPAYTRYHLELGEVSSYPPGYKENAGIFCHNNPWISIAETVIGRGSRAFEVYRKTCPAYLEDISDIHRTEPYVYAQMVAGADAPRHGEAKNSWLTGTAAWTFVNI
;
A
#
# COMPACT_ATOMS: atom_id res chain seq x y z
N CYS A 1 9.65 -1.63 -10.68
CA CYS A 1 10.91 -2.08 -10.17
C CYS A 1 11.40 -3.38 -10.78
N PHE A 2 10.57 -4.29 -11.19
CA PHE A 2 10.99 -5.66 -11.43
C PHE A 2 10.41 -6.14 -12.75
N SER A 3 11.18 -6.89 -13.52
CA SER A 3 10.68 -7.51 -14.72
C SER A 3 9.87 -8.78 -14.39
N ALA A 4 8.83 -9.02 -15.16
CA ALA A 4 8.05 -10.26 -15.09
C ALA A 4 8.84 -11.45 -15.68
N GLU A 5 9.74 -11.15 -16.64
CA GLU A 5 10.61 -12.12 -17.30
C GLU A 5 12.06 -11.64 -17.22
N PRO A 6 13.05 -12.54 -17.16
CA PRO A 6 14.45 -12.15 -17.23
C PRO A 6 14.73 -11.34 -18.50
N GLY A 7 15.36 -10.18 -18.34
CA GLY A 7 15.66 -9.26 -19.45
C GLY A 7 14.55 -8.26 -19.79
N GLU A 8 13.35 -8.37 -19.23
CA GLU A 8 12.30 -7.37 -19.33
C GLU A 8 12.36 -6.44 -18.13
N SER A 9 12.35 -5.14 -18.35
CA SER A 9 12.25 -4.15 -17.27
C SER A 9 11.47 -2.94 -17.72
N PHE A 10 10.50 -2.53 -16.92
CA PHE A 10 9.83 -1.26 -17.07
C PHE A 10 10.65 -0.08 -16.52
N GLN A 11 11.76 -0.38 -15.88
CA GLN A 11 12.68 0.64 -15.35
C GLN A 11 13.87 0.82 -16.26
N THR A 12 14.24 2.08 -16.43
CA THR A 12 15.50 2.47 -17.10
C THR A 12 16.70 2.19 -16.21
N PHE A 13 16.50 2.03 -14.91
CA PHE A 13 17.54 1.82 -13.91
C PHE A 13 17.15 0.64 -13.02
N GLY A 14 18.12 -0.16 -12.64
CA GLY A 14 17.93 -1.34 -11.80
C GLY A 14 18.20 -2.65 -12.53
N PRO A 15 18.10 -3.79 -11.86
CA PRO A 15 18.36 -5.09 -12.44
C PRO A 15 17.35 -5.40 -13.54
N SER A 16 17.86 -5.83 -14.68
CA SER A 16 17.06 -6.33 -15.81
C SER A 16 17.22 -7.85 -16.00
N GLU A 17 17.97 -8.49 -15.13
CA GLU A 17 18.25 -9.93 -15.14
C GLU A 17 17.95 -10.51 -13.74
N GLY A 18 17.59 -11.78 -13.67
CA GLY A 18 17.34 -12.49 -12.44
C GLY A 18 16.05 -13.33 -12.49
N PRO A 19 15.71 -14.04 -11.39
CA PRO A 19 14.43 -14.67 -11.24
C PRO A 19 13.27 -13.66 -11.28
N VAL A 20 12.07 -14.15 -11.54
CA VAL A 20 10.86 -13.31 -11.54
C VAL A 20 10.63 -12.73 -10.14
N ALA A 21 10.44 -11.43 -10.08
CA ALA A 21 10.08 -10.75 -8.84
C ALA A 21 8.57 -10.89 -8.54
N GLU A 22 8.22 -10.89 -7.28
CA GLU A 22 6.84 -11.09 -6.82
C GLU A 22 6.40 -9.98 -5.89
N SER A 23 5.21 -9.44 -6.11
CA SER A 23 4.65 -8.35 -5.30
C SER A 23 3.48 -8.84 -4.44
N VAL A 24 3.64 -8.82 -3.14
CA VAL A 24 2.57 -9.17 -2.18
C VAL A 24 1.41 -8.17 -2.28
N PHE A 25 1.68 -6.89 -2.54
CA PHE A 25 0.65 -5.89 -2.80
C PHE A 25 -0.22 -6.26 -4.02
N ILE A 26 0.41 -6.65 -5.15
CA ILE A 26 -0.33 -7.07 -6.35
C ILE A 26 -1.07 -8.39 -6.10
N ALA A 27 -0.51 -9.30 -5.33
CA ALA A 27 -1.20 -10.52 -4.90
C ALA A 27 -2.49 -10.19 -4.13
N GLY A 28 -2.43 -9.24 -3.18
CA GLY A 28 -3.62 -8.74 -2.48
C GLY A 28 -4.67 -8.14 -3.41
N MET A 29 -4.24 -7.32 -4.39
CA MET A 29 -5.13 -6.79 -5.44
C MET A 29 -5.75 -7.91 -6.27
N PHE A 30 -4.96 -8.90 -6.67
CA PHE A 30 -5.43 -10.04 -7.45
C PHE A 30 -6.52 -10.82 -6.69
N VAL A 31 -6.33 -11.09 -5.41
CA VAL A 31 -7.33 -11.78 -4.58
C VAL A 31 -8.63 -10.96 -4.51
N LYS A 32 -8.52 -9.65 -4.20
CA LYS A 32 -9.68 -8.77 -4.08
C LYS A 32 -10.49 -8.71 -5.37
N TYR A 33 -9.87 -8.35 -6.48
CA TYR A 33 -10.57 -8.15 -7.75
C TYR A 33 -10.80 -9.45 -8.51
N GLY A 34 -10.04 -10.50 -8.26
CA GLY A 34 -10.25 -11.82 -8.81
C GLY A 34 -11.54 -12.45 -8.32
N GLU A 35 -11.92 -12.25 -7.05
CA GLU A 35 -13.22 -12.70 -6.54
C GLU A 35 -14.38 -11.90 -7.17
N GLU A 36 -14.25 -10.58 -7.32
CA GLU A 36 -15.24 -9.75 -8.01
C GLU A 36 -15.40 -10.17 -9.48
N TYR A 37 -14.28 -10.46 -10.15
CA TYR A 37 -14.30 -11.02 -11.52
C TYR A 37 -15.04 -12.36 -11.57
N ALA A 38 -14.75 -13.26 -10.63
CA ALA A 38 -15.41 -14.56 -10.56
C ALA A 38 -16.93 -14.44 -10.36
N GLN A 39 -17.37 -13.47 -9.55
CA GLN A 39 -18.78 -13.15 -9.37
C GLN A 39 -19.39 -12.61 -10.68
N LEU A 40 -18.72 -11.66 -11.33
CA LEU A 40 -19.18 -11.07 -12.58
C LEU A 40 -19.37 -12.13 -13.69
N VAL A 41 -18.38 -12.97 -13.92
CA VAL A 41 -18.46 -14.00 -14.97
C VAL A 41 -19.48 -15.08 -14.63
N SER A 42 -19.71 -15.34 -13.34
CA SER A 42 -20.80 -16.22 -12.89
C SER A 42 -22.17 -15.63 -13.23
N LEU A 43 -22.38 -14.34 -13.00
CA LEU A 43 -23.62 -13.63 -13.38
C LEU A 43 -23.86 -13.63 -14.89
N LEU A 44 -22.79 -13.61 -15.68
CA LEU A 44 -22.85 -13.72 -17.15
C LEU A 44 -23.04 -15.15 -17.64
N GLY A 45 -23.22 -16.13 -16.75
CA GLY A 45 -23.49 -17.52 -17.10
C GLY A 45 -22.25 -18.35 -17.45
N ASN A 46 -21.04 -17.83 -17.24
CA ASN A 46 -19.78 -18.57 -17.48
C ASN A 46 -19.28 -19.25 -16.22
N ALA A 47 -19.95 -20.32 -15.82
CA ALA A 47 -19.62 -21.05 -14.59
C ALA A 47 -18.20 -21.68 -14.62
N VAL A 48 -17.74 -22.12 -15.79
CA VAL A 48 -16.41 -22.74 -15.93
C VAL A 48 -15.32 -21.73 -15.60
N GLU A 49 -15.41 -20.53 -16.16
CA GLU A 49 -14.45 -19.46 -15.90
C GLU A 49 -14.53 -18.96 -14.45
N ALA A 50 -15.73 -18.88 -13.87
CA ALA A 50 -15.90 -18.51 -12.47
C ALA A 50 -15.19 -19.50 -11.51
N VAL A 51 -15.29 -20.81 -11.80
CA VAL A 51 -14.59 -21.84 -11.01
C VAL A 51 -13.08 -21.73 -11.19
N ARG A 52 -12.58 -21.53 -12.43
CA ARG A 52 -11.17 -21.32 -12.70
C ARG A 52 -10.63 -20.11 -11.91
N ALA A 53 -11.32 -18.97 -12.02
CA ALA A 53 -10.92 -17.74 -11.35
C ALA A 53 -10.83 -17.92 -9.82
N ARG A 54 -11.83 -18.52 -9.18
CA ARG A 54 -11.80 -18.80 -7.74
C ARG A 54 -10.67 -19.73 -7.32
N LYS A 55 -10.32 -20.71 -8.16
CA LYS A 55 -9.19 -21.59 -7.91
C LYS A 55 -7.87 -20.82 -7.87
N GLU A 56 -7.66 -19.92 -8.84
CA GLU A 56 -6.45 -19.08 -8.88
C GLU A 56 -6.43 -18.09 -7.71
N VAL A 57 -7.56 -17.48 -7.37
CA VAL A 57 -7.69 -16.61 -6.20
C VAL A 57 -7.31 -17.34 -4.91
N ALA A 58 -7.83 -18.56 -4.71
CA ALA A 58 -7.52 -19.36 -3.54
C ALA A 58 -6.03 -19.74 -3.47
N ALA A 59 -5.41 -20.04 -4.61
CA ALA A 59 -3.98 -20.36 -4.67
C ALA A 59 -3.11 -19.15 -4.28
N VAL A 60 -3.43 -17.96 -4.81
CA VAL A 60 -2.70 -16.72 -4.46
C VAL A 60 -2.96 -16.32 -3.00
N TYR A 61 -4.19 -16.45 -2.50
CA TYR A 61 -4.51 -16.22 -1.10
C TYR A 61 -3.61 -17.05 -0.18
N GLN A 62 -3.50 -18.36 -0.45
CA GLN A 62 -2.66 -19.26 0.34
C GLN A 62 -1.17 -18.91 0.22
N ALA A 63 -0.69 -18.57 -0.98
CA ALA A 63 0.69 -18.17 -1.19
C ALA A 63 1.08 -16.93 -0.38
N VAL A 64 0.16 -15.95 -0.24
CA VAL A 64 0.39 -14.78 0.60
C VAL A 64 0.48 -15.15 2.09
N LEU A 65 -0.35 -16.07 2.56
CA LEU A 65 -0.26 -16.55 3.95
C LEU A 65 1.05 -17.31 4.21
N ASP A 66 1.48 -18.14 3.25
CA ASP A 66 2.66 -19.00 3.42
C ASP A 66 3.98 -18.23 3.29
N SER A 67 4.02 -17.22 2.42
CA SER A 67 5.28 -16.56 2.03
C SER A 67 5.25 -15.03 2.14
N GLY A 68 4.08 -14.42 2.24
CA GLY A 68 3.93 -12.95 2.28
C GLY A 68 3.93 -12.35 3.69
N TRP A 69 4.01 -13.15 4.75
CA TRP A 69 3.92 -12.70 6.15
C TRP A 69 5.29 -12.67 6.83
N ASP A 70 5.65 -11.54 7.46
CA ASP A 70 6.95 -11.32 8.13
C ASP A 70 6.89 -11.35 9.66
N GLY A 71 5.82 -11.93 10.22
CA GLY A 71 5.62 -12.09 11.67
C GLY A 71 4.79 -10.98 12.31
N GLU A 72 4.90 -9.73 11.88
CA GLU A 72 4.12 -8.59 12.37
C GLU A 72 3.34 -7.85 11.27
N TRP A 73 3.77 -7.97 10.00
CA TRP A 73 3.11 -7.35 8.85
C TRP A 73 3.34 -8.14 7.56
N PHE A 74 2.63 -7.80 6.49
CA PHE A 74 2.84 -8.37 5.16
C PHE A 74 4.06 -7.74 4.49
N LEU A 75 4.92 -8.55 3.87
CA LEU A 75 6.03 -8.12 3.03
C LEU A 75 5.52 -7.23 1.89
N ARG A 76 6.39 -6.35 1.39
CA ARG A 76 6.09 -5.56 0.18
C ARG A 76 6.22 -6.41 -1.08
N ALA A 77 7.32 -7.14 -1.18
CA ALA A 77 7.66 -7.93 -2.36
C ALA A 77 8.83 -8.87 -2.08
N TYR A 78 9.10 -9.74 -3.05
CA TYR A 78 10.42 -10.32 -3.28
C TYR A 78 11.04 -9.65 -4.50
N ASP A 79 12.34 -9.33 -4.46
CA ASP A 79 13.06 -8.79 -5.60
C ASP A 79 13.38 -9.87 -6.63
N ALA A 80 14.04 -9.50 -7.74
CA ALA A 80 14.43 -10.42 -8.80
C ALA A 80 15.42 -11.52 -8.35
N TYR A 81 15.99 -11.39 -7.16
CA TYR A 81 16.93 -12.35 -6.56
C TYR A 81 16.32 -13.09 -5.36
N SER A 82 15.01 -12.98 -5.17
CA SER A 82 14.27 -13.57 -4.05
C SER A 82 14.61 -12.99 -2.67
N HIS A 83 15.19 -11.79 -2.62
CA HIS A 83 15.36 -11.08 -1.36
C HIS A 83 14.05 -10.44 -0.95
N LYS A 84 13.77 -10.44 0.34
CA LYS A 84 12.58 -9.79 0.91
C LYS A 84 12.70 -8.27 0.81
N VAL A 85 11.62 -7.62 0.40
CA VAL A 85 11.41 -6.17 0.45
C VAL A 85 10.26 -5.89 1.40
N GLY A 86 10.44 -4.95 2.30
CA GLY A 86 9.43 -4.66 3.30
C GLY A 86 9.43 -5.64 4.48
N SER A 87 10.59 -6.16 4.84
CA SER A 87 10.81 -7.06 5.97
C SER A 87 11.48 -6.31 7.13
N ARG A 88 11.18 -6.72 8.36
CA ARG A 88 11.93 -6.28 9.55
C ARG A 88 13.42 -6.65 9.50
N GLU A 89 13.81 -7.54 8.61
CA GLU A 89 15.20 -7.91 8.37
C GLU A 89 15.95 -6.85 7.53
N CYS A 90 15.24 -5.96 6.83
CA CYS A 90 15.82 -4.88 6.05
C CYS A 90 16.37 -3.77 6.95
N GLU A 91 17.45 -3.12 6.54
CA GLU A 91 17.99 -1.95 7.23
C GLU A 91 17.05 -0.73 7.11
N GLU A 92 16.52 -0.51 5.90
CA GLU A 92 15.59 0.56 5.53
C GLU A 92 14.38 -0.06 4.82
N GLY A 93 13.26 0.65 4.73
CA GLY A 93 12.06 0.15 4.06
C GLY A 93 11.51 -1.14 4.67
N GLN A 94 11.39 -1.21 5.99
CA GLN A 94 10.97 -2.42 6.70
C GLN A 94 9.47 -2.71 6.56
N ILE A 95 8.64 -1.66 6.57
CA ILE A 95 7.19 -1.80 6.44
C ILE A 95 6.66 -0.85 5.37
N PHE A 96 5.73 -1.32 4.55
CA PHE A 96 5.05 -0.57 3.49
C PHE A 96 3.55 -0.61 3.68
N ILE A 97 2.86 0.49 3.39
CA ILE A 97 1.41 0.64 3.58
C ILE A 97 0.59 -0.25 2.62
N GLU A 98 1.04 -0.40 1.37
CA GLU A 98 0.24 -0.98 0.30
C GLU A 98 -0.18 -2.44 0.56
N PRO A 99 0.73 -3.36 0.95
CA PRO A 99 0.33 -4.73 1.23
C PRO A 99 -0.56 -4.82 2.47
N GLN A 100 -0.35 -3.96 3.49
CA GLN A 100 -1.20 -3.98 4.68
C GLN A 100 -2.65 -3.62 4.32
N GLY A 101 -2.83 -2.57 3.52
CA GLY A 101 -4.15 -2.17 3.04
C GLY A 101 -4.81 -3.26 2.19
N PHE A 102 -4.18 -3.64 1.08
CA PHE A 102 -4.82 -4.52 0.09
C PHE A 102 -4.97 -5.98 0.53
N CYS A 103 -4.03 -6.54 1.29
CA CYS A 103 -4.22 -7.89 1.83
C CYS A 103 -5.45 -7.93 2.76
N VAL A 104 -5.60 -6.93 3.64
CA VAL A 104 -6.77 -6.89 4.53
C VAL A 104 -8.06 -6.58 3.76
N LEU A 105 -8.05 -5.68 2.76
CA LEU A 105 -9.20 -5.46 1.87
C LEU A 105 -9.64 -6.73 1.14
N ALA A 106 -8.69 -7.59 0.80
CA ALA A 106 -8.94 -8.89 0.18
C ALA A 106 -9.39 -9.97 1.18
N GLY A 107 -9.45 -9.66 2.47
CA GLY A 107 -9.78 -10.61 3.52
C GLY A 107 -8.61 -11.51 3.96
N ILE A 108 -7.40 -11.30 3.40
CA ILE A 108 -6.23 -12.12 3.73
C ILE A 108 -5.79 -11.85 5.17
N GLY A 109 -5.64 -12.90 5.94
CA GLY A 109 -5.19 -12.84 7.32
C GLY A 109 -6.25 -12.36 8.33
N VAL A 110 -7.50 -12.15 7.91
CA VAL A 110 -8.59 -11.71 8.82
C VAL A 110 -8.94 -12.82 9.79
N GLN A 111 -9.15 -14.03 9.29
CA GLN A 111 -9.52 -15.19 10.13
C GLN A 111 -8.35 -15.68 10.97
N GLU A 112 -7.14 -15.54 10.48
CA GLU A 112 -5.91 -15.94 11.14
C GLU A 112 -5.42 -14.92 12.20
N GLY A 113 -6.09 -13.78 12.33
CA GLY A 113 -5.69 -12.69 13.22
C GLY A 113 -4.45 -11.90 12.77
N LEU A 114 -4.00 -12.10 11.53
CA LEU A 114 -2.85 -11.40 10.96
C LEU A 114 -3.21 -9.97 10.55
N ALA A 115 -4.43 -9.76 10.07
CA ALA A 115 -4.93 -8.45 9.67
C ALA A 115 -4.86 -7.43 10.81
N GLN A 116 -5.25 -7.82 12.03
CA GLN A 116 -5.14 -6.97 13.22
C GLN A 116 -3.70 -6.57 13.49
N LYS A 117 -2.77 -7.54 13.47
CA LYS A 117 -1.34 -7.30 13.69
C LYS A 117 -0.75 -6.39 12.63
N ALA A 118 -1.10 -6.60 11.36
CA ALA A 118 -0.65 -5.76 10.25
C ALA A 118 -1.09 -4.30 10.44
N LEU A 119 -2.37 -4.07 10.77
CA LEU A 119 -2.90 -2.73 10.98
C LEU A 119 -2.39 -2.08 12.28
N ASP A 120 -2.13 -2.85 13.34
CA ASP A 120 -1.43 -2.37 14.53
C ASP A 120 0.00 -1.94 14.21
N SER A 121 0.69 -2.68 13.32
CA SER A 121 2.02 -2.31 12.84
C SER A 121 1.99 -1.04 11.98
N VAL A 122 0.98 -0.86 11.13
CA VAL A 122 0.74 0.40 10.40
C VAL A 122 0.58 1.56 11.39
N GLN A 123 -0.27 1.40 12.40
CA GLN A 123 -0.49 2.44 13.41
C GLN A 123 0.80 2.77 14.17
N LYS A 124 1.59 1.76 14.53
CA LYS A 124 2.83 1.93 15.30
C LYS A 124 3.96 2.57 14.50
N HIS A 125 4.11 2.20 13.22
CA HIS A 125 5.31 2.53 12.44
C HIS A 125 5.07 3.58 11.35
N LEU A 126 3.85 3.66 10.79
CA LEU A 126 3.57 4.53 9.65
C LEU A 126 2.65 5.71 9.97
N ASP A 127 1.93 5.65 11.08
CA ASP A 127 0.95 6.69 11.40
C ASP A 127 1.60 7.97 11.89
N THR A 128 1.13 9.09 11.36
CA THR A 128 1.56 10.43 11.75
C THR A 128 0.36 11.31 12.05
N LYS A 129 0.61 12.52 12.52
CA LYS A 129 -0.42 13.55 12.70
C LYS A 129 -1.14 13.91 11.39
N TYR A 130 -0.46 13.77 10.23
CA TYR A 130 -0.92 14.27 8.94
C TYR A 130 -1.34 13.17 7.95
N GLY A 131 -1.33 11.93 8.38
CA GLY A 131 -1.69 10.76 7.61
C GLY A 131 -0.73 9.60 7.82
N VAL A 132 -0.96 8.52 7.10
CA VAL A 132 -0.16 7.29 7.14
C VAL A 132 0.89 7.35 6.04
N MET A 133 2.16 7.20 6.42
CA MET A 133 3.32 7.20 5.49
C MET A 133 3.34 5.93 4.64
N LEU A 134 3.99 6.02 3.47
CA LEU A 134 4.12 4.88 2.56
C LEU A 134 5.01 3.77 3.12
N LEU A 135 6.11 4.12 3.76
CA LEU A 135 7.08 3.17 4.29
C LEU A 135 7.86 3.75 5.48
N GLN A 136 8.51 2.88 6.25
CA GLN A 136 9.49 3.22 7.29
C GLN A 136 10.49 2.05 7.50
N PRO A 137 11.75 2.36 7.90
CA PRO A 137 12.44 3.65 7.79
C PRO A 137 12.60 4.13 6.35
N ALA A 138 12.70 5.44 6.14
CA ALA A 138 12.97 6.00 4.81
C ALA A 138 14.35 5.56 4.29
N TYR A 139 14.47 5.44 2.98
CA TYR A 139 15.76 5.19 2.32
C TYR A 139 16.63 6.45 2.38
N THR A 140 17.86 6.31 2.87
CA THR A 140 18.82 7.40 2.98
C THR A 140 19.86 7.40 1.84
N ARG A 141 19.90 6.32 1.04
CA ARG A 141 20.77 6.15 -0.12
C ARG A 141 20.02 5.48 -1.27
N TYR A 142 20.54 5.63 -2.47
CA TYR A 142 20.01 4.95 -3.63
C TYR A 142 20.36 3.46 -3.61
N HIS A 143 19.36 2.61 -3.76
CA HIS A 143 19.46 1.16 -3.87
C HIS A 143 19.13 0.76 -5.30
N LEU A 144 20.14 0.29 -6.03
CA LEU A 144 20.01 -0.09 -7.45
C LEU A 144 18.92 -1.17 -7.65
N GLU A 145 18.87 -2.14 -6.74
CA GLU A 145 17.93 -3.26 -6.75
C GLU A 145 16.46 -2.83 -6.49
N LEU A 146 16.24 -1.71 -5.83
CA LEU A 146 14.93 -1.16 -5.53
C LEU A 146 14.50 -0.06 -6.51
N GLY A 147 15.47 0.60 -7.15
CA GLY A 147 15.23 1.64 -8.13
C GLY A 147 14.67 2.92 -7.53
N GLU A 148 13.74 3.56 -8.25
CA GLU A 148 13.28 4.93 -7.98
C GLU A 148 12.71 5.16 -6.57
N VAL A 149 12.14 4.14 -5.91
CA VAL A 149 11.62 4.30 -4.55
C VAL A 149 12.68 4.83 -3.59
N SER A 150 13.94 4.49 -3.80
CA SER A 150 15.08 4.91 -2.98
C SER A 150 15.79 6.17 -3.50
N SER A 151 15.34 6.76 -4.62
CA SER A 151 15.95 7.96 -5.21
C SER A 151 15.39 9.27 -4.68
N TYR A 152 14.18 9.24 -4.15
CA TYR A 152 13.54 10.44 -3.59
C TYR A 152 14.12 10.80 -2.22
N PRO A 153 14.16 12.08 -1.86
CA PRO A 153 14.56 12.49 -0.51
C PRO A 153 13.63 11.85 0.56
N PRO A 154 14.16 11.50 1.74
CA PRO A 154 13.35 11.00 2.85
C PRO A 154 12.14 11.88 3.16
N GLY A 155 10.98 11.26 3.32
CA GLY A 155 9.71 11.92 3.57
C GLY A 155 9.01 12.49 2.33
N TYR A 156 9.53 12.26 1.12
CA TYR A 156 8.91 12.73 -0.12
C TYR A 156 8.61 11.60 -1.09
N LYS A 157 7.53 11.77 -1.85
CA LYS A 157 7.09 10.81 -2.86
C LYS A 157 7.02 9.39 -2.29
N GLU A 158 7.50 8.41 -3.04
CA GLU A 158 7.49 7.00 -2.65
C GLU A 158 8.40 6.70 -1.45
N ASN A 159 9.35 7.58 -1.14
CA ASN A 159 10.29 7.39 -0.04
C ASN A 159 9.76 7.99 1.28
N ALA A 160 8.87 7.28 1.94
CA ALA A 160 8.26 7.67 3.23
C ALA A 160 7.40 8.95 3.19
N GLY A 161 6.94 9.41 2.01
CA GLY A 161 5.89 10.40 1.90
C GLY A 161 4.54 9.84 2.34
N ILE A 162 3.57 10.71 2.60
CA ILE A 162 2.17 10.35 2.86
C ILE A 162 1.43 10.47 1.53
N PHE A 163 1.22 9.39 0.80
CA PHE A 163 0.34 9.42 -0.35
C PHE A 163 -1.11 9.36 0.07
N CYS A 164 -1.86 10.41 -0.26
CA CYS A 164 -3.22 10.56 0.23
C CYS A 164 -4.17 9.50 -0.31
N HIS A 165 -3.93 8.94 -1.51
CA HIS A 165 -4.79 7.89 -2.06
C HIS A 165 -4.59 6.50 -1.43
N ASN A 166 -3.46 6.25 -0.76
CA ASN A 166 -3.22 5.00 -0.05
C ASN A 166 -3.87 5.00 1.35
N ASN A 167 -4.12 6.17 1.92
CA ASN A 167 -4.72 6.30 3.25
C ASN A 167 -6.15 5.74 3.32
N PRO A 168 -7.04 5.95 2.34
CA PRO A 168 -8.32 5.26 2.28
C PRO A 168 -8.25 3.74 2.31
N TRP A 169 -7.19 3.12 1.74
CA TRP A 169 -7.03 1.67 1.82
C TRP A 169 -6.89 1.18 3.27
N ILE A 170 -6.15 1.92 4.09
CA ILE A 170 -6.03 1.60 5.52
C ILE A 170 -7.34 1.87 6.24
N SER A 171 -8.03 2.98 5.94
CA SER A 171 -9.34 3.26 6.53
C SER A 171 -10.35 2.16 6.22
N ILE A 172 -10.44 1.71 4.96
CA ILE A 172 -11.31 0.59 4.57
C ILE A 172 -10.86 -0.71 5.27
N ALA A 173 -9.56 -0.99 5.32
CA ALA A 173 -9.04 -2.18 5.99
C ALA A 173 -9.40 -2.21 7.49
N GLU A 174 -9.35 -1.06 8.17
CA GLU A 174 -9.81 -0.94 9.57
C GLU A 174 -11.31 -1.25 9.71
N THR A 175 -12.15 -0.86 8.74
CA THR A 175 -13.58 -1.23 8.76
C THR A 175 -13.79 -2.72 8.53
N VAL A 176 -12.98 -3.36 7.68
CA VAL A 176 -13.05 -4.82 7.44
C VAL A 176 -12.86 -5.61 8.74
N ILE A 177 -12.00 -5.14 9.64
CA ILE A 177 -11.78 -5.77 10.95
C ILE A 177 -12.61 -5.16 12.10
N GLY A 178 -13.60 -4.32 11.79
CA GLY A 178 -14.54 -3.76 12.75
C GLY A 178 -14.03 -2.57 13.56
N ARG A 179 -12.94 -1.91 13.16
CA ARG A 179 -12.34 -0.75 13.86
C ARG A 179 -12.80 0.59 13.27
N GLY A 180 -14.12 0.86 13.23
CA GLY A 180 -14.69 2.05 12.60
C GLY A 180 -14.17 3.38 13.16
N SER A 181 -13.91 3.49 14.47
CA SER A 181 -13.33 4.70 15.07
C SER A 181 -11.92 4.98 14.54
N ARG A 182 -11.11 3.94 14.37
CA ARG A 182 -9.75 4.06 13.80
C ARG A 182 -9.82 4.39 12.32
N ALA A 183 -10.73 3.78 11.58
CA ALA A 183 -10.98 4.10 10.17
C ALA A 183 -11.28 5.59 9.99
N PHE A 184 -12.18 6.14 10.81
CA PHE A 184 -12.52 7.56 10.79
C PHE A 184 -11.32 8.46 11.16
N GLU A 185 -10.51 8.06 12.12
CA GLU A 185 -9.29 8.78 12.49
C GLU A 185 -8.33 8.89 11.30
N VAL A 186 -8.10 7.79 10.55
CA VAL A 186 -7.27 7.81 9.34
C VAL A 186 -7.89 8.70 8.25
N TYR A 187 -9.19 8.54 7.99
CA TYR A 187 -9.93 9.33 7.02
C TYR A 187 -9.76 10.84 7.22
N ARG A 188 -9.99 11.33 8.44
CA ARG A 188 -9.95 12.76 8.75
C ARG A 188 -8.58 13.42 8.57
N LYS A 189 -7.49 12.65 8.61
CA LYS A 189 -6.12 13.20 8.47
C LYS A 189 -5.81 13.70 7.07
N THR A 190 -6.49 13.19 6.04
CA THR A 190 -6.28 13.56 4.64
C THR A 190 -7.50 14.24 4.00
N CYS A 191 -8.63 14.26 4.69
CA CYS A 191 -9.86 14.86 4.17
C CYS A 191 -9.81 16.40 4.30
N PRO A 192 -9.93 17.16 3.20
CA PRO A 192 -9.81 18.62 3.19
C PRO A 192 -10.69 19.33 4.22
N ALA A 193 -11.90 18.82 4.46
CA ALA A 193 -12.85 19.41 5.43
C ALA A 193 -12.33 19.46 6.87
N TYR A 194 -11.27 18.70 7.20
CA TYR A 194 -10.68 18.64 8.55
C TYR A 194 -9.29 19.27 8.62
N LEU A 195 -8.82 19.95 7.56
CA LEU A 195 -7.46 20.49 7.49
C LEU A 195 -7.40 22.02 7.61
N GLU A 196 -8.53 22.69 7.87
CA GLU A 196 -8.60 24.16 7.96
C GLU A 196 -7.68 24.71 9.05
N ASP A 197 -7.69 24.10 10.24
CA ASP A 197 -6.88 24.52 11.39
C ASP A 197 -5.36 24.40 11.15
N ILE A 198 -4.95 23.67 10.12
CA ILE A 198 -3.55 23.46 9.75
C ILE A 198 -3.23 23.99 8.34
N SER A 199 -4.06 24.87 7.80
CA SER A 199 -3.91 25.40 6.45
C SER A 199 -2.55 26.06 6.20
N ASP A 200 -1.98 26.73 7.18
CA ASP A 200 -0.63 27.32 7.12
C ASP A 200 0.50 26.29 6.93
N ILE A 201 0.26 25.05 7.38
CA ILE A 201 1.19 23.92 7.23
C ILE A 201 0.88 23.19 5.93
N HIS A 202 -0.39 22.85 5.71
CA HIS A 202 -0.84 22.04 4.57
C HIS A 202 -0.66 22.75 3.21
N ARG A 203 -1.00 24.02 3.11
CA ARG A 203 -0.68 24.93 1.99
C ARG A 203 -1.28 24.57 0.62
N THR A 204 -2.28 23.72 0.55
CA THR A 204 -3.08 23.52 -0.65
C THR A 204 -4.45 24.14 -0.50
N GLU A 205 -5.23 24.17 -1.58
CA GLU A 205 -6.60 24.67 -1.53
C GLU A 205 -7.43 23.86 -0.52
N PRO A 206 -8.25 24.51 0.33
CA PRO A 206 -8.92 23.87 1.46
C PRO A 206 -10.06 22.91 1.07
N TYR A 207 -10.34 22.77 -0.21
CA TYR A 207 -11.45 21.95 -0.74
C TYR A 207 -10.96 20.87 -1.72
N VAL A 208 -9.65 20.65 -1.87
CA VAL A 208 -9.10 19.65 -2.78
C VAL A 208 -8.21 18.65 -2.04
N TYR A 209 -8.20 17.43 -2.54
CA TYR A 209 -7.25 16.42 -2.09
C TYR A 209 -5.87 16.67 -2.69
N ALA A 210 -4.84 16.57 -1.89
CA ALA A 210 -3.47 16.52 -2.35
C ALA A 210 -3.10 15.11 -2.83
N GLN A 211 -2.11 15.00 -3.72
CA GLN A 211 -1.51 13.72 -4.07
C GLN A 211 -0.72 13.17 -2.88
N MET A 212 0.12 14.01 -2.28
CA MET A 212 0.94 13.62 -1.16
C MET A 212 1.08 14.75 -0.13
N VAL A 213 1.40 14.35 1.08
CA VAL A 213 1.84 15.22 2.16
C VAL A 213 3.25 14.80 2.56
N ALA A 214 4.12 15.77 2.88
CA ALA A 214 5.48 15.50 3.33
C ALA A 214 5.47 14.67 4.62
N GLY A 215 6.17 13.54 4.60
CA GLY A 215 6.27 12.58 5.70
C GLY A 215 7.12 13.05 6.86
N ALA A 216 7.28 12.21 7.90
CA ALA A 216 7.95 12.58 9.13
C ALA A 216 9.44 12.93 8.95
N ASP A 217 10.10 12.31 7.97
CA ASP A 217 11.52 12.54 7.68
C ASP A 217 11.76 13.78 6.82
N ALA A 218 10.70 14.41 6.30
CA ALA A 218 10.82 15.62 5.50
C ALA A 218 11.00 16.87 6.37
N PRO A 219 11.85 17.85 5.98
CA PRO A 219 12.01 19.11 6.69
C PRO A 219 10.69 19.92 6.84
N ARG A 220 9.74 19.70 5.94
CA ARG A 220 8.42 20.34 5.97
C ARG A 220 7.31 19.33 6.18
N HIS A 221 7.42 18.50 7.19
CA HIS A 221 6.42 17.52 7.56
C HIS A 221 5.02 18.18 7.65
N GLY A 222 4.06 17.62 6.93
CA GLY A 222 2.68 18.13 6.86
C GLY A 222 2.39 19.02 5.66
N GLU A 223 3.41 19.50 4.91
CA GLU A 223 3.17 20.28 3.71
C GLU A 223 2.70 19.41 2.55
N ALA A 224 1.52 19.72 2.02
CA ALA A 224 0.94 18.99 0.89
C ALA A 224 1.55 19.42 -0.45
N LYS A 225 1.50 18.51 -1.41
CA LYS A 225 2.03 18.68 -2.77
C LYS A 225 1.05 18.13 -3.80
N ASN A 226 1.11 18.75 -5.00
CA ASN A 226 0.37 18.27 -6.17
C ASN A 226 -1.14 18.14 -5.91
N SER A 227 -1.79 19.23 -5.54
CA SER A 227 -3.25 19.30 -5.45
C SER A 227 -3.90 18.96 -6.81
N TRP A 228 -5.08 18.39 -6.79
CA TRP A 228 -5.87 17.92 -7.94
C TRP A 228 -5.36 16.65 -8.64
N LEU A 229 -4.06 16.41 -8.70
CA LEU A 229 -3.44 15.30 -9.43
C LEU A 229 -3.39 14.02 -8.58
N THR A 230 -4.55 13.48 -8.21
CA THR A 230 -4.61 12.35 -7.29
C THR A 230 -5.86 11.49 -7.46
N GLY A 231 -5.72 10.20 -7.20
CA GLY A 231 -6.85 9.27 -7.05
C GLY A 231 -7.52 9.30 -5.67
N THR A 232 -7.10 10.21 -4.77
CA THR A 232 -7.58 10.24 -3.39
C THR A 232 -9.09 10.45 -3.29
N ALA A 233 -9.66 11.34 -4.11
CA ALA A 233 -11.11 11.59 -4.10
C ALA A 233 -11.92 10.34 -4.44
N ALA A 234 -11.48 9.58 -5.46
CA ALA A 234 -12.14 8.34 -5.86
C ALA A 234 -12.05 7.27 -4.77
N TRP A 235 -10.88 7.07 -4.18
CA TRP A 235 -10.71 6.11 -3.09
C TRP A 235 -11.43 6.55 -1.81
N THR A 236 -11.49 7.85 -1.53
CA THR A 236 -12.26 8.37 -0.40
C THR A 236 -13.76 8.13 -0.61
N PHE A 237 -14.25 8.28 -1.83
CA PHE A 237 -15.64 7.94 -2.16
C PHE A 237 -15.96 6.46 -1.90
N VAL A 238 -15.02 5.56 -2.18
CA VAL A 238 -15.18 4.12 -1.85
C VAL A 238 -15.14 3.87 -0.34
N ASN A 239 -14.40 4.71 0.40
CA ASN A 239 -14.19 4.56 1.85
C ASN A 239 -15.42 5.00 2.68
N ILE A 240 -16.21 5.95 2.20
CA ILE A 240 -17.37 6.49 2.91
C ILE A 240 -18.67 5.81 2.53
#